data_5c8e8faa035b261ca800baf6783bd3ba
#
_entry.id   5c8e8faa035b261ca800baf6783bd3ba
#
_cell.length_a   1.000
_cell.length_b   1.000
_cell.length_c   1.000
_cell.angle_alpha   90.00
_cell.angle_beta   90.00
_cell.angle_gamma   90.00
#
_symmetry.space_group_name_H-M   'P 1'
#
loop_
_entity.id
_entity.type
_entity.pdbx_description
1 polymer ?
#
loop_
_entity_poly.entity_id
_entity_poly.type
_entity_poly.pdbx_seq_one_letter_code
_entity_poly.pdbx_strand_id
1 'polypeptide(L)'
;RPHTPLIVPQKYFDMYPLEDIELANILDNDKDDTYLHTVSQFETPGRRVRSIQMYKNLVASYADDKEGLKRFTQAYLACVTAVDDNIGQVLNAVDNSKLKDNTIVVIVSDHGWTMGEKEHVYKNSLWEESTRVPFLIRAPGISKADSKVYHPVSLIDVYPTLLDLAGLDFETTKNDQGKPLDGFSLKPFLKTPNLNKWEGPDGALSVVYSSDKNADIPSNHHYSVRTREWRYILY
;
A
#
# COMPACT_ATOMS: atom_id res chain seq x y z
N ARG A 1 11.11 8.50 -2.23
CA ARG A 1 11.70 7.21 -2.53
C ARG A 1 11.22 6.20 -1.49
N PRO A 2 10.20 5.41 -1.74
CA PRO A 2 9.80 4.36 -0.79
C PRO A 2 10.68 3.09 -0.92
N HIS A 3 11.49 2.96 -1.97
CA HIS A 3 12.37 1.80 -2.14
C HIS A 3 13.68 1.99 -1.37
N THR A 4 14.14 0.93 -0.69
CA THR A 4 15.46 0.90 -0.04
C THR A 4 16.60 1.10 -1.07
N PRO A 5 17.69 1.75 -0.69
CA PRO A 5 17.98 2.31 0.63
C PRO A 5 17.16 3.57 0.96
N LEU A 6 16.79 3.71 2.25
CA LEU A 6 16.04 4.85 2.77
C LEU A 6 17.00 6.03 2.98
N ILE A 7 17.13 6.88 1.98
CA ILE A 7 18.10 7.99 1.96
C ILE A 7 17.37 9.28 1.63
N VAL A 8 17.40 10.21 2.57
CA VAL A 8 16.87 11.57 2.46
C VAL A 8 17.81 12.55 3.17
N PRO A 9 17.70 13.87 2.95
CA PRO A 9 18.47 14.87 3.68
C PRO A 9 18.34 14.74 5.20
N GLN A 10 19.43 15.02 5.93
CA GLN A 10 19.53 14.87 7.38
C GLN A 10 18.42 15.62 8.13
N LYS A 11 18.01 16.79 7.66
CA LYS A 11 16.93 17.57 8.28
C LYS A 11 15.64 16.79 8.54
N TYR A 12 15.34 15.75 7.73
CA TYR A 12 14.16 14.92 7.93
C TYR A 12 14.38 13.86 9.01
N PHE A 13 15.62 13.36 9.18
CA PHE A 13 15.98 12.48 10.30
C PHE A 13 15.94 13.23 11.62
N ASP A 14 16.39 14.49 11.66
CA ASP A 14 16.42 15.33 12.85
C ASP A 14 15.02 15.63 13.41
N MET A 15 13.96 15.44 12.60
CA MET A 15 12.57 15.56 13.05
C MET A 15 12.09 14.37 13.88
N TYR A 16 12.85 13.28 13.91
CA TYR A 16 12.51 12.02 14.56
C TYR A 16 13.65 11.55 15.47
N PRO A 17 13.85 12.14 16.67
CA PRO A 17 14.84 11.65 17.63
C PRO A 17 14.62 10.15 17.89
N LEU A 18 15.72 9.39 17.98
CA LEU A 18 15.62 7.93 18.07
C LEU A 18 14.94 7.46 19.38
N GLU A 19 15.11 8.22 20.44
CA GLU A 19 14.48 8.02 21.75
C GLU A 19 12.96 8.12 21.69
N ASP A 20 12.41 8.96 20.80
CA ASP A 20 10.98 9.21 20.65
C ASP A 20 10.31 8.22 19.65
N ILE A 21 11.10 7.36 19.00
CA ILE A 21 10.55 6.39 18.05
C ILE A 21 9.80 5.29 18.79
N GLU A 22 8.50 5.26 18.57
CA GLU A 22 7.65 4.14 18.98
C GLU A 22 7.66 3.05 17.91
N LEU A 23 7.84 1.81 18.34
CA LEU A 23 7.72 0.64 17.45
C LEU A 23 6.26 0.25 17.27
N ALA A 24 5.98 -0.44 16.16
CA ALA A 24 4.72 -1.13 16.00
C ALA A 24 4.46 -2.05 17.20
N ASN A 25 3.19 -2.25 17.53
CA ASN A 25 2.82 -3.18 18.61
C ASN A 25 2.95 -4.62 18.10
N ILE A 26 4.14 -5.18 18.30
CA ILE A 26 4.49 -6.54 17.88
C ILE A 26 4.33 -7.47 19.09
N LEU A 27 3.51 -8.51 18.95
CA LEU A 27 3.32 -9.51 19.97
C LEU A 27 4.51 -10.47 19.99
N ASP A 28 4.86 -11.01 21.15
CA ASP A 28 5.97 -11.99 21.30
C ASP A 28 5.76 -13.24 20.45
N ASN A 29 4.49 -13.61 20.19
CA ASN A 29 4.09 -14.75 19.37
C ASN A 29 3.40 -14.34 18.06
N ASP A 30 3.70 -13.16 17.54
CA ASP A 30 2.98 -12.55 16.41
C ASP A 30 3.00 -13.41 15.13
N LYS A 31 4.00 -14.27 14.97
CA LYS A 31 4.09 -15.19 13.83
C LYS A 31 3.35 -16.51 14.01
N ASP A 32 2.92 -16.84 15.22
CA ASP A 32 2.33 -18.16 15.54
C ASP A 32 0.96 -18.35 14.88
N ASP A 33 0.25 -17.28 14.57
CA ASP A 33 -1.01 -17.27 13.82
C ASP A 33 -0.80 -17.29 12.30
N THR A 34 0.45 -17.20 11.83
CA THR A 34 0.75 -17.32 10.39
C THR A 34 0.77 -18.80 9.99
N TYR A 35 0.13 -19.06 8.84
CA TYR A 35 0.19 -20.40 8.27
C TYR A 35 1.64 -20.80 7.98
N LEU A 36 2.07 -21.94 8.52
CA LEU A 36 3.45 -22.44 8.44
C LEU A 36 4.03 -22.44 7.01
N HIS A 37 3.18 -22.61 6.00
CA HIS A 37 3.59 -22.53 4.59
C HIS A 37 4.12 -21.16 4.20
N THR A 38 3.59 -20.07 4.77
CA THR A 38 4.09 -18.72 4.52
C THR A 38 5.50 -18.56 5.07
N VAL A 39 5.72 -19.05 6.30
CA VAL A 39 7.01 -19.00 6.96
C VAL A 39 7.97 -20.00 6.30
N SER A 40 7.53 -21.22 5.96
CA SER A 40 8.37 -22.25 5.35
C SER A 40 8.77 -21.93 3.91
N GLN A 41 7.93 -21.27 3.14
CA GLN A 41 8.32 -20.71 1.83
C GLN A 41 9.45 -19.70 1.99
N PHE A 42 9.49 -19.03 3.11
CA PHE A 42 10.52 -18.07 3.47
C PHE A 42 11.77 -18.72 4.08
N GLU A 43 11.68 -19.89 4.62
CA GLU A 43 12.77 -20.63 5.26
C GLU A 43 13.34 -21.75 4.40
N THR A 44 12.83 -21.98 3.18
CA THR A 44 13.33 -23.03 2.29
C THR A 44 14.83 -22.82 1.97
N PRO A 45 15.69 -23.81 2.26
CA PRO A 45 17.11 -23.72 1.98
C PRO A 45 17.37 -23.41 0.49
N GLY A 46 18.22 -22.42 0.23
CA GLY A 46 18.56 -21.97 -1.13
C GLY A 46 17.65 -20.88 -1.70
N ARG A 47 16.51 -20.56 -1.10
CA ARG A 47 15.70 -19.38 -1.42
C ARG A 47 16.08 -18.18 -0.54
N ARG A 48 16.62 -17.15 -1.14
CA ARG A 48 16.83 -15.86 -0.46
C ARG A 48 15.49 -15.13 -0.34
N VAL A 49 14.83 -15.27 0.78
CA VAL A 49 13.67 -14.47 1.08
C VAL A 49 14.12 -13.15 1.67
N ARG A 50 14.05 -12.13 0.85
CA ARG A 50 14.56 -10.79 1.20
C ARG A 50 13.99 -10.26 2.50
N SER A 51 12.72 -10.48 2.74
CA SER A 51 12.00 -9.88 3.86
C SER A 51 12.46 -10.37 5.24
N ILE A 52 12.52 -11.68 5.44
CA ILE A 52 13.01 -12.27 6.69
C ILE A 52 14.52 -12.07 6.82
N GLN A 53 15.27 -12.19 5.73
CA GLN A 53 16.69 -11.92 5.75
C GLN A 53 16.98 -10.45 6.11
N MET A 54 16.17 -9.51 5.61
CA MET A 54 16.28 -8.10 6.01
C MET A 54 15.99 -7.91 7.49
N TYR A 55 14.95 -8.54 8.02
CA TYR A 55 14.65 -8.49 9.45
C TYR A 55 15.80 -9.07 10.27
N LYS A 56 16.22 -10.30 9.99
CA LYS A 56 17.33 -10.96 10.69
C LYS A 56 18.64 -10.17 10.63
N ASN A 57 18.98 -9.62 9.47
CA ASN A 57 20.17 -8.77 9.32
C ASN A 57 20.03 -7.47 10.10
N LEU A 58 18.85 -6.85 10.07
CA LEU A 58 18.60 -5.60 10.77
C LEU A 58 18.78 -5.77 12.27
N VAL A 59 18.12 -6.76 12.87
CA VAL A 59 18.21 -7.01 14.32
C VAL A 59 19.62 -7.47 14.73
N ALA A 60 20.28 -8.31 13.93
CA ALA A 60 21.64 -8.75 14.20
C ALA A 60 22.72 -7.67 14.02
N SER A 61 22.38 -6.53 13.41
CA SER A 61 23.33 -5.42 13.20
C SER A 61 23.50 -4.53 14.44
N TYR A 62 22.69 -4.73 15.47
CA TYR A 62 22.69 -3.92 16.69
C TYR A 62 22.72 -4.83 17.93
N ALA A 63 23.17 -4.28 19.06
CA ALA A 63 23.21 -5.01 20.31
C ALA A 63 21.80 -5.28 20.92
N ASP A 64 20.82 -4.49 20.51
CA ASP A 64 19.42 -4.62 20.87
C ASP A 64 18.57 -4.67 19.60
N ASP A 65 17.76 -5.70 19.46
CA ASP A 65 16.86 -5.91 18.33
C ASP A 65 15.92 -4.72 18.11
N LYS A 66 15.47 -4.09 19.19
CA LYS A 66 14.62 -2.90 19.18
C LYS A 66 15.33 -1.68 18.59
N GLU A 67 16.64 -1.53 18.82
CA GLU A 67 17.40 -0.43 18.25
C GLU A 67 17.42 -0.50 16.73
N GLY A 68 17.64 -1.68 16.15
CA GLY A 68 17.60 -1.88 14.71
C GLY A 68 16.25 -1.49 14.10
N LEU A 69 15.17 -1.93 14.73
CA LEU A 69 13.80 -1.59 14.29
C LEU A 69 13.52 -0.09 14.44
N LYS A 70 13.91 0.54 15.54
CA LYS A 70 13.75 1.99 15.74
C LYS A 70 14.49 2.80 14.66
N ARG A 71 15.72 2.45 14.34
CA ARG A 71 16.51 3.12 13.30
C ARG A 71 15.88 2.95 11.91
N PHE A 72 15.36 1.78 11.61
CA PHE A 72 14.67 1.55 10.37
C PHE A 72 13.35 2.36 10.29
N THR A 73 12.58 2.38 11.37
CA THR A 73 11.35 3.18 11.50
C THR A 73 11.64 4.67 11.36
N GLN A 74 12.68 5.18 12.03
CA GLN A 74 13.15 6.56 11.89
C GLN A 74 13.45 6.91 10.43
N ALA A 75 14.22 6.06 9.75
CA ALA A 75 14.57 6.28 8.36
C ALA A 75 13.35 6.26 7.42
N TYR A 76 12.37 5.39 7.72
CA TYR A 76 11.13 5.34 6.98
C TYR A 76 10.29 6.60 7.19
N LEU A 77 10.09 7.04 8.42
CA LEU A 77 9.37 8.28 8.77
C LEU A 77 10.03 9.51 8.12
N ALA A 78 11.36 9.59 8.17
CA ALA A 78 12.11 10.65 7.49
C ALA A 78 11.83 10.67 5.98
N CYS A 79 11.78 9.49 5.34
CA CYS A 79 11.43 9.37 3.93
C CYS A 79 9.98 9.76 3.65
N VAL A 80 9.03 9.40 4.52
CA VAL A 80 7.63 9.79 4.40
C VAL A 80 7.48 11.31 4.45
N THR A 81 8.13 11.97 5.42
CA THR A 81 8.10 13.43 5.55
C THR A 81 8.74 14.12 4.34
N ALA A 82 9.83 13.58 3.81
CA ALA A 82 10.46 14.12 2.60
C ALA A 82 9.54 14.01 1.37
N VAL A 83 8.78 12.93 1.26
CA VAL A 83 7.77 12.76 0.20
C VAL A 83 6.61 13.71 0.40
N ASP A 84 6.13 13.89 1.63
CA ASP A 84 5.05 14.81 1.97
C ASP A 84 5.41 16.25 1.61
N ASP A 85 6.62 16.70 1.95
CA ASP A 85 7.15 18.00 1.54
C ASP A 85 7.10 18.20 0.01
N ASN A 86 7.50 17.19 -0.75
CA ASN A 86 7.48 17.25 -2.22
C ASN A 86 6.05 17.28 -2.76
N ILE A 87 5.16 16.47 -2.21
CA ILE A 87 3.73 16.49 -2.57
C ILE A 87 3.15 17.88 -2.26
N GLY A 88 3.46 18.45 -1.10
CA GLY A 88 3.03 19.78 -0.70
C GLY A 88 3.45 20.85 -1.70
N GLN A 89 4.68 20.82 -2.21
CA GLN A 89 5.15 21.74 -3.23
C GLN A 89 4.36 21.61 -4.54
N VAL A 90 4.08 20.38 -4.98
CA VAL A 90 3.28 20.14 -6.19
C VAL A 90 1.84 20.63 -6.01
N LEU A 91 1.22 20.33 -4.87
CA LEU A 91 -0.13 20.78 -4.56
C LEU A 91 -0.22 22.30 -4.49
N ASN A 92 0.75 22.96 -3.84
CA ASN A 92 0.82 24.41 -3.79
C ASN A 92 0.93 25.04 -5.19
N ALA A 93 1.69 24.43 -6.09
CA ALA A 93 1.80 24.89 -7.47
C ALA A 93 0.47 24.78 -8.21
N VAL A 94 -0.27 23.68 -8.03
CA VAL A 94 -1.61 23.49 -8.61
C VAL A 94 -2.58 24.52 -8.03
N ASP A 95 -2.61 24.67 -6.71
CA ASP A 95 -3.58 25.52 -5.98
C ASP A 95 -3.38 27.02 -6.28
N ASN A 96 -2.17 27.43 -6.60
CA ASN A 96 -1.84 28.79 -7.02
C ASN A 96 -1.91 29.00 -8.54
N SER A 97 -2.35 28.01 -9.31
CA SER A 97 -2.47 28.08 -10.77
C SER A 97 -3.93 28.28 -11.21
N LYS A 98 -4.10 28.58 -12.50
CA LYS A 98 -5.43 28.61 -13.15
C LYS A 98 -6.06 27.22 -13.28
N LEU A 99 -5.32 26.16 -12.97
CA LEU A 99 -5.74 24.77 -13.11
C LEU A 99 -6.36 24.20 -11.84
N LYS A 100 -6.34 24.92 -10.71
CA LYS A 100 -6.79 24.43 -9.40
C LYS A 100 -8.19 23.81 -9.40
N ASP A 101 -9.10 24.39 -10.15
CA ASP A 101 -10.51 23.98 -10.22
C ASP A 101 -10.77 22.97 -11.35
N ASN A 102 -9.74 22.63 -12.14
CA ASN A 102 -9.82 21.71 -13.27
C ASN A 102 -8.73 20.62 -13.25
N THR A 103 -8.17 20.34 -12.07
CA THR A 103 -7.16 19.29 -11.90
C THR A 103 -7.65 18.25 -10.91
N ILE A 104 -7.74 17.00 -11.35
CA ILE A 104 -7.93 15.85 -10.48
C ILE A 104 -6.59 15.49 -9.87
N VAL A 105 -6.54 15.36 -8.55
CA VAL A 105 -5.35 14.93 -7.82
C VAL A 105 -5.63 13.56 -7.20
N VAL A 106 -4.74 12.61 -7.46
CA VAL A 106 -4.74 11.29 -6.82
C VAL A 106 -3.41 11.09 -6.11
N ILE A 107 -3.46 10.80 -4.81
CA ILE A 107 -2.30 10.42 -4.01
C ILE A 107 -2.52 8.99 -3.58
N VAL A 108 -1.61 8.10 -3.97
CA VAL A 108 -1.72 6.66 -3.73
C VAL A 108 -0.33 6.05 -3.61
N SER A 109 -0.20 4.98 -2.83
CA SER A 109 0.98 4.11 -2.84
C SER A 109 0.66 2.79 -3.53
N ASP A 110 1.66 2.17 -4.14
CA ASP A 110 1.55 0.87 -4.80
C ASP A 110 1.46 -0.29 -3.79
N HIS A 111 2.07 -0.14 -2.61
CA HIS A 111 2.05 -1.10 -1.50
C HIS A 111 2.34 -0.38 -0.18
N GLY A 112 2.07 -1.06 0.93
CA GLY A 112 2.49 -0.68 2.26
C GLY A 112 3.86 -1.29 2.63
N TRP A 113 4.13 -1.42 3.94
CA TRP A 113 5.39 -1.93 4.45
C TRP A 113 5.24 -2.47 5.87
N THR A 114 5.78 -3.66 6.16
CA THR A 114 5.87 -4.21 7.52
C THR A 114 7.10 -3.67 8.25
N MET A 115 6.97 -3.40 9.54
CA MET A 115 8.00 -2.78 10.38
C MET A 115 8.49 -3.69 11.50
N GLY A 116 8.48 -4.99 11.26
CA GLY A 116 8.91 -6.01 12.23
C GLY A 116 7.81 -6.97 12.62
N GLU A 117 6.55 -6.67 12.29
CA GLU A 117 5.43 -7.59 12.50
C GLU A 117 5.75 -8.93 11.84
N LYS A 118 5.47 -10.03 12.53
CA LYS A 118 5.73 -11.41 12.08
C LYS A 118 7.19 -11.67 11.68
N GLU A 119 8.13 -10.97 12.34
CA GLU A 119 9.56 -11.02 11.99
C GLU A 119 9.85 -10.65 10.53
N HIS A 120 9.08 -9.70 10.01
CA HIS A 120 9.12 -9.32 8.60
C HIS A 120 9.35 -7.82 8.44
N VAL A 121 10.33 -7.44 7.63
CA VAL A 121 10.60 -6.04 7.23
C VAL A 121 10.63 -5.99 5.71
N TYR A 122 9.47 -5.80 5.11
CA TYR A 122 9.33 -5.68 3.65
C TYR A 122 7.86 -5.44 3.26
N LYS A 123 7.55 -5.64 1.99
CA LYS A 123 6.29 -5.31 1.35
C LYS A 123 5.58 -6.49 0.69
N ASN A 124 6.27 -7.60 0.46
CA ASN A 124 5.73 -8.72 -0.31
C ASN A 124 4.97 -9.71 0.59
N SER A 125 3.85 -9.26 1.12
CA SER A 125 2.96 -10.05 1.94
C SER A 125 1.49 -9.70 1.66
N LEU A 126 0.57 -10.51 2.18
CA LEU A 126 -0.88 -10.29 2.11
C LEU A 126 -1.47 -9.70 3.40
N TRP A 127 -0.61 -9.33 4.34
CA TRP A 127 -1.00 -8.72 5.60
C TRP A 127 -1.43 -7.25 5.42
N GLU A 128 -2.15 -6.73 6.42
CA GLU A 128 -2.72 -5.38 6.40
C GLU A 128 -1.66 -4.31 6.08
N GLU A 129 -0.51 -4.41 6.73
CA GLU A 129 0.59 -3.44 6.64
C GLU A 129 1.17 -3.33 5.22
N SER A 130 1.13 -4.42 4.45
CA SER A 130 1.59 -4.45 3.06
C SER A 130 0.51 -4.08 2.05
N THR A 131 -0.76 -4.33 2.34
CA THR A 131 -1.86 -4.18 1.38
C THR A 131 -2.71 -2.95 1.61
N ARG A 132 -2.70 -2.38 2.82
CA ARG A 132 -3.34 -1.10 3.11
C ARG A 132 -2.42 0.06 2.77
N VAL A 133 -2.88 0.91 1.88
CA VAL A 133 -2.09 2.05 1.38
C VAL A 133 -2.84 3.36 1.57
N PRO A 134 -2.16 4.51 1.66
CA PRO A 134 -2.80 5.80 1.53
C PRO A 134 -3.46 5.89 0.14
N PHE A 135 -4.72 6.33 0.10
CA PHE A 135 -5.44 6.54 -1.14
C PHE A 135 -6.39 7.73 -0.98
N LEU A 136 -6.04 8.83 -1.64
CA LEU A 136 -6.79 10.09 -1.58
C LEU A 136 -7.09 10.57 -3.00
N ILE A 137 -8.31 11.08 -3.19
CA ILE A 137 -8.75 11.67 -4.46
C ILE A 137 -9.35 13.03 -4.18
N ARG A 138 -8.82 14.06 -4.85
CA ARG A 138 -9.41 15.39 -4.95
C ARG A 138 -9.91 15.61 -6.38
N ALA A 139 -11.21 15.70 -6.56
CA ALA A 139 -11.86 15.98 -7.83
C ALA A 139 -12.74 17.23 -7.66
N PRO A 140 -12.31 18.43 -8.12
CA PRO A 140 -13.04 19.68 -7.94
C PRO A 140 -14.48 19.60 -8.46
N GLY A 141 -15.43 20.08 -7.65
CA GLY A 141 -16.85 20.02 -7.96
C GLY A 141 -17.51 18.64 -7.80
N ILE A 142 -16.74 17.59 -7.49
CA ILE A 142 -17.25 16.21 -7.34
C ILE A 142 -16.98 15.66 -5.93
N SER A 143 -15.73 15.68 -5.49
CA SER A 143 -15.36 15.15 -4.17
C SER A 143 -15.75 16.12 -3.07
N LYS A 144 -16.22 15.56 -1.93
CA LYS A 144 -16.48 16.33 -0.70
C LYS A 144 -15.19 16.46 0.10
N ALA A 145 -14.89 17.68 0.56
CA ALA A 145 -13.76 17.92 1.46
C ALA A 145 -13.93 17.14 2.77
N ASP A 146 -12.83 16.75 3.39
CA ASP A 146 -12.75 16.06 4.70
C ASP A 146 -13.60 14.80 4.80
N SER A 147 -13.97 14.20 3.68
CA SER A 147 -14.75 12.98 3.68
C SER A 147 -13.86 11.74 3.74
N LYS A 148 -14.36 10.70 4.41
CA LYS A 148 -13.74 9.38 4.51
C LYS A 148 -14.68 8.32 3.96
N VAL A 149 -14.12 7.41 3.15
CA VAL A 149 -14.81 6.24 2.64
C VAL A 149 -14.25 5.01 3.36
N TYR A 150 -15.12 4.27 4.02
CA TYR A 150 -14.72 3.07 4.79
C TYR A 150 -14.92 1.77 3.99
N HIS A 151 -15.44 1.87 2.78
CA HIS A 151 -15.54 0.72 1.88
C HIS A 151 -14.16 0.35 1.34
N PRO A 152 -13.74 -0.92 1.45
CA PRO A 152 -12.47 -1.38 0.85
C PRO A 152 -12.54 -1.27 -0.67
N VAL A 153 -11.49 -0.74 -1.26
CA VAL A 153 -11.36 -0.54 -2.71
C VAL A 153 -10.02 -1.07 -3.19
N SER A 154 -9.90 -1.34 -4.47
CA SER A 154 -8.71 -1.90 -5.07
C SER A 154 -7.95 -0.86 -5.90
N LEU A 155 -6.63 -1.02 -6.07
CA LEU A 155 -5.85 -0.10 -6.93
C LEU A 155 -6.23 -0.23 -8.41
N ILE A 156 -6.83 -1.34 -8.83
CA ILE A 156 -7.38 -1.49 -10.19
C ILE A 156 -8.54 -0.53 -10.46
N ASP A 157 -9.18 0.01 -9.41
CA ASP A 157 -10.29 0.96 -9.51
C ASP A 157 -9.81 2.38 -9.88
N VAL A 158 -8.50 2.66 -9.77
CA VAL A 158 -7.94 4.00 -10.08
C VAL A 158 -8.17 4.37 -11.53
N TYR A 159 -7.85 3.47 -12.46
CA TYR A 159 -7.94 3.78 -13.89
C TYR A 159 -9.38 4.03 -14.36
N PRO A 160 -10.38 3.15 -14.09
CA PRO A 160 -11.77 3.44 -14.42
C PRO A 160 -12.31 4.69 -13.72
N THR A 161 -11.85 4.98 -12.49
CA THR A 161 -12.22 6.22 -11.79
C THR A 161 -11.73 7.46 -12.55
N LEU A 162 -10.50 7.46 -13.03
CA LEU A 162 -9.94 8.58 -13.80
C LEU A 162 -10.68 8.76 -15.13
N LEU A 163 -11.02 7.69 -15.83
CA LEU A 163 -11.83 7.77 -17.05
C LEU A 163 -13.19 8.43 -16.78
N ASP A 164 -13.90 7.96 -15.74
CA ASP A 164 -15.21 8.49 -15.36
C ASP A 164 -15.15 9.97 -14.92
N LEU A 165 -14.14 10.34 -14.13
CA LEU A 165 -13.93 11.72 -13.69
C LEU A 165 -13.59 12.65 -14.84
N ALA A 166 -12.86 12.17 -15.84
CA ALA A 166 -12.49 12.93 -17.03
C ALA A 166 -13.57 12.92 -18.13
N GLY A 167 -14.66 12.15 -17.95
CA GLY A 167 -15.71 12.00 -18.95
C GLY A 167 -15.24 11.27 -20.21
N LEU A 168 -14.27 10.37 -20.05
CA LEU A 168 -13.72 9.55 -21.13
C LEU A 168 -14.48 8.22 -21.24
N ASP A 169 -14.39 7.62 -22.42
CA ASP A 169 -15.00 6.33 -22.72
C ASP A 169 -14.27 5.18 -21.97
N PHE A 170 -15.04 4.22 -21.45
CA PHE A 170 -14.54 2.99 -20.82
C PHE A 170 -14.13 1.91 -21.82
N GLU A 171 -14.36 2.13 -23.12
CA GLU A 171 -14.02 1.16 -24.14
C GLU A 171 -12.50 1.06 -24.32
N THR A 172 -11.91 0.00 -23.78
CA THR A 172 -10.48 -0.28 -23.86
C THR A 172 -10.12 -1.34 -24.89
N THR A 173 -11.13 -1.92 -25.56
CA THR A 173 -10.95 -3.01 -26.55
C THR A 173 -10.92 -2.50 -28.00
N LYS A 174 -10.77 -1.20 -28.21
CA LYS A 174 -10.78 -0.55 -29.57
C LYS A 174 -9.73 -1.07 -30.53
N ASN A 175 -8.67 -1.63 -30.02
CA ASN A 175 -7.70 -2.38 -30.80
C ASN A 175 -7.67 -3.80 -30.26
N ASP A 176 -7.58 -4.81 -31.07
CA ASP A 176 -7.61 -6.24 -30.71
C ASP A 176 -6.64 -6.66 -29.58
N GLN A 177 -5.89 -5.73 -29.01
CA GLN A 177 -4.95 -5.92 -27.89
C GLN A 177 -5.50 -5.46 -26.54
N GLY A 178 -6.54 -4.64 -26.51
CA GLY A 178 -7.17 -4.17 -25.26
C GLY A 178 -8.02 -5.27 -24.61
N LYS A 179 -8.18 -5.18 -23.29
CA LYS A 179 -9.07 -6.04 -22.51
C LYS A 179 -10.08 -5.18 -21.75
N PRO A 180 -11.26 -5.71 -21.40
CA PRO A 180 -12.19 -5.04 -20.50
C PRO A 180 -11.50 -4.68 -19.19
N LEU A 181 -11.98 -3.63 -18.54
CA LEU A 181 -11.49 -3.22 -17.22
C LEU A 181 -12.09 -4.14 -16.15
N ASP A 182 -11.23 -4.62 -15.24
CA ASP A 182 -11.64 -5.41 -14.07
C ASP A 182 -12.03 -4.53 -12.87
N GLY A 183 -11.62 -3.26 -12.87
CA GLY A 183 -11.91 -2.29 -11.81
C GLY A 183 -13.18 -1.50 -12.06
N PHE A 184 -13.66 -0.81 -11.02
CA PHE A 184 -14.89 -0.04 -11.00
C PHE A 184 -14.63 1.42 -10.67
N SER A 185 -15.46 2.35 -11.17
CA SER A 185 -15.34 3.77 -10.84
C SER A 185 -15.68 4.04 -9.38
N LEU A 186 -14.79 4.73 -8.67
CA LEU A 186 -15.00 5.20 -7.29
C LEU A 186 -15.73 6.56 -7.23
N LYS A 187 -16.11 7.14 -8.36
CA LYS A 187 -16.83 8.42 -8.41
C LYS A 187 -18.13 8.46 -7.57
N PRO A 188 -18.91 7.36 -7.45
CA PRO A 188 -20.05 7.33 -6.54
C PRO A 188 -19.68 7.61 -5.09
N PHE A 189 -18.55 7.07 -4.58
CA PHE A 189 -18.07 7.34 -3.23
C PHE A 189 -17.57 8.78 -3.05
N LEU A 190 -16.99 9.40 -4.08
CA LEU A 190 -16.57 10.80 -4.03
C LEU A 190 -17.77 11.74 -3.84
N LYS A 191 -18.92 11.40 -4.41
CA LYS A 191 -20.18 12.14 -4.26
C LYS A 191 -20.90 11.81 -2.94
N THR A 192 -20.88 10.54 -2.56
CA THR A 192 -21.62 9.99 -1.41
C THR A 192 -20.72 9.03 -0.61
N PRO A 193 -19.88 9.54 0.30
CA PRO A 193 -18.86 8.73 1.00
C PRO A 193 -19.40 7.52 1.77
N ASN A 194 -20.63 7.63 2.29
CA ASN A 194 -21.30 6.57 3.06
C ASN A 194 -22.27 5.74 2.19
N LEU A 195 -21.98 5.61 0.90
CA LEU A 195 -22.80 4.80 0.01
C LEU A 195 -22.80 3.32 0.46
N ASN A 196 -23.99 2.75 0.59
CA ASN A 196 -24.15 1.36 1.06
C ASN A 196 -24.04 0.32 -0.05
N LYS A 197 -24.30 0.73 -1.29
CA LYS A 197 -24.25 -0.16 -2.46
C LYS A 197 -23.63 0.58 -3.64
N TRP A 198 -22.73 -0.06 -4.32
CA TRP A 198 -22.10 0.38 -5.56
C TRP A 198 -22.02 -0.79 -6.54
N GLU A 199 -21.52 -0.57 -7.75
CA GLU A 199 -21.46 -1.61 -8.79
C GLU A 199 -20.29 -2.59 -8.61
N GLY A 200 -19.27 -2.19 -7.84
CA GLY A 200 -18.10 -3.03 -7.57
C GLY A 200 -18.29 -4.00 -6.40
N PRO A 201 -17.26 -4.80 -6.10
CA PRO A 201 -17.31 -5.82 -5.05
C PRO A 201 -17.31 -5.22 -3.64
N ASP A 202 -17.86 -5.99 -2.68
CA ASP A 202 -17.89 -5.61 -1.25
C ASP A 202 -16.51 -5.73 -0.56
N GLY A 203 -15.49 -6.16 -1.26
CA GLY A 203 -14.15 -6.31 -0.72
C GLY A 203 -13.06 -6.14 -1.77
N ALA A 204 -11.87 -5.76 -1.31
CA ALA A 204 -10.69 -5.61 -2.14
C ALA A 204 -9.89 -6.91 -2.19
N LEU A 205 -9.56 -7.36 -3.39
CA LEU A 205 -8.71 -8.52 -3.65
C LEU A 205 -7.26 -8.07 -3.84
N SER A 206 -6.34 -8.73 -3.14
CA SER A 206 -4.89 -8.61 -3.36
C SER A 206 -4.31 -9.97 -3.69
N VAL A 207 -3.31 -10.00 -4.57
CA VAL A 207 -2.67 -11.22 -5.03
C VAL A 207 -1.15 -11.10 -4.88
N VAL A 208 -0.53 -12.15 -4.33
CA VAL A 208 0.92 -12.33 -4.36
C VAL A 208 1.23 -13.56 -5.22
N TYR A 209 1.99 -13.35 -6.26
CA TYR A 209 2.37 -14.44 -7.17
C TYR A 209 3.28 -15.44 -6.46
N SER A 210 2.95 -16.72 -6.60
CA SER A 210 3.87 -17.79 -6.27
C SER A 210 5.09 -17.72 -7.20
N SER A 211 6.27 -17.96 -6.65
CA SER A 211 7.50 -18.11 -7.45
C SER A 211 7.64 -19.52 -8.04
N ASP A 212 6.58 -20.32 -8.00
CA ASP A 212 6.59 -21.64 -8.59
C ASP A 212 6.63 -21.59 -10.12
N LYS A 213 7.21 -22.65 -10.72
CA LYS A 213 7.34 -22.77 -12.19
C LYS A 213 5.99 -22.82 -12.92
N ASN A 214 4.90 -22.99 -12.19
CA ASN A 214 3.51 -22.98 -12.69
C ASN A 214 2.79 -21.67 -12.29
N ALA A 215 3.49 -20.54 -12.28
CA ALA A 215 2.92 -19.24 -11.90
C ALA A 215 1.76 -18.76 -12.80
N ASP A 216 1.59 -19.37 -13.96
CA ASP A 216 0.45 -19.07 -14.86
C ASP A 216 -0.87 -19.70 -14.40
N ILE A 217 -0.84 -20.56 -13.36
CA ILE A 217 -2.03 -21.19 -12.81
C ILE A 217 -2.54 -20.37 -11.62
N PRO A 218 -3.73 -19.73 -11.69
CA PRO A 218 -4.25 -18.90 -10.61
C PRO A 218 -4.33 -19.60 -9.24
N SER A 219 -4.59 -20.91 -9.22
CA SER A 219 -4.63 -21.70 -7.97
C SER A 219 -3.29 -21.81 -7.25
N ASN A 220 -2.18 -21.42 -7.88
CA ASN A 220 -0.85 -21.45 -7.29
C ASN A 220 -0.44 -20.09 -6.69
N HIS A 221 -1.32 -19.10 -6.72
CA HIS A 221 -1.08 -17.80 -6.12
C HIS A 221 -1.69 -17.73 -4.72
N HIS A 222 -1.21 -16.77 -3.97
CA HIS A 222 -1.77 -16.44 -2.66
C HIS A 222 -2.69 -15.24 -2.78
N TYR A 223 -3.81 -15.28 -2.10
CA TYR A 223 -4.87 -14.29 -2.22
C TYR A 223 -5.25 -13.74 -0.85
N SER A 224 -5.61 -12.47 -0.80
CA SER A 224 -6.25 -11.85 0.34
C SER A 224 -7.48 -11.08 -0.11
N VAL A 225 -8.59 -11.29 0.57
CA VAL A 225 -9.81 -10.48 0.42
C VAL A 225 -10.00 -9.66 1.68
N ARG A 226 -10.09 -8.33 1.53
CA ARG A 226 -10.34 -7.37 2.60
C ARG A 226 -11.73 -6.81 2.45
N THR A 227 -12.64 -7.17 3.35
CA THR A 227 -13.94 -6.53 3.52
C THR A 227 -13.85 -5.43 4.57
N ARG A 228 -14.94 -4.74 4.86
CA ARG A 228 -14.97 -3.68 5.87
C ARG A 228 -14.50 -4.16 7.26
N GLU A 229 -14.84 -5.40 7.63
CA GLU A 229 -14.63 -5.93 8.98
C GLU A 229 -13.65 -7.11 9.00
N TRP A 230 -13.46 -7.81 7.89
CA TRP A 230 -12.71 -9.06 7.81
C TRP A 230 -11.59 -9.00 6.78
N ARG A 231 -10.54 -9.72 7.07
CA ARG A 231 -9.52 -10.12 6.10
C ARG A 231 -9.43 -11.64 6.08
N TYR A 232 -9.58 -12.21 4.90
CA TYR A 232 -9.34 -13.63 4.66
C TYR A 232 -8.11 -13.77 3.77
N ILE A 233 -7.19 -14.67 4.14
CA ILE A 233 -5.98 -14.95 3.37
C ILE A 233 -5.99 -16.42 2.99
N LEU A 234 -5.79 -16.69 1.71
CA LEU A 234 -5.63 -18.03 1.14
C LEU A 234 -4.19 -18.17 0.64
N TYR A 235 -3.50 -19.21 1.13
CA TYR A 235 -2.14 -19.53 0.76
C TYR A 235 -2.08 -20.76 -0.13
#